data_9822b265a2365f7ead410f7add430d67
#
_entry.id   9822b265a2365f7ead410f7add430d67
#
_cell.length_a   1.000
_cell.length_b   1.000
_cell.length_c   1.000
_cell.angle_alpha   90.00
_cell.angle_beta   90.00
_cell.angle_gamma   90.00
#
_symmetry.space_group_name_H-M   'P 1'
#
loop_
_entity.id
_entity.type
_entity.pdbx_description
1 polymer ?
#
loop_
_entity_poly.entity_id
_entity_poly.type
_entity_poly.pdbx_seq_one_letter_code
_entity_poly.pdbx_strand_id
1 'polypeptide(L)'
;MSATLAERIDHLFRNQLSPRGREYTYREVAAAVTGQDGTTFSPAYLWQLRTGAKDNPTMRHLEALARFFQVSPSYFFDEELTDFPETDVRLLAASRSETLHQMAVTLLGLSDESLNAILNLACRLRKLEGLPSPD
;
A
#
# COMPACT_ATOMS: atom_id res chain seq x y z
N MET A 1 -13.48 15.96 -0.17
CA MET A 1 -13.31 15.75 -1.62
C MET A 1 -12.73 14.38 -1.88
N SER A 2 -13.27 13.68 -2.88
CA SER A 2 -12.76 12.35 -3.22
C SER A 2 -11.41 12.50 -3.94
N ALA A 3 -10.46 11.64 -3.59
CA ALA A 3 -9.18 11.58 -4.30
C ALA A 3 -9.41 11.03 -5.71
N THR A 4 -8.69 11.58 -6.68
CA THR A 4 -8.72 11.07 -8.05
C THR A 4 -7.94 9.76 -8.14
N LEU A 5 -8.16 9.01 -9.21
CA LEU A 5 -7.38 7.79 -9.46
C LEU A 5 -5.87 8.08 -9.48
N ALA A 6 -5.49 9.17 -10.14
CA ALA A 6 -4.09 9.58 -10.22
C ALA A 6 -3.50 9.84 -8.83
N GLU A 7 -4.24 10.52 -7.97
CA GLU A 7 -3.81 10.80 -6.61
C GLU A 7 -3.64 9.52 -5.80
N ARG A 8 -4.53 8.56 -5.96
CA ARG A 8 -4.45 7.27 -5.26
C ARG A 8 -3.24 6.46 -5.72
N ILE A 9 -2.96 6.45 -7.01
CA ILE A 9 -1.79 5.77 -7.56
C ILE A 9 -0.52 6.46 -7.07
N ASP A 10 -0.48 7.79 -7.13
CA ASP A 10 0.65 8.58 -6.63
C ASP A 10 0.93 8.28 -5.16
N HIS A 11 -0.13 8.19 -4.36
CA HIS A 11 -0.02 7.89 -2.93
C HIS A 11 0.64 6.53 -2.68
N LEU A 12 0.27 5.51 -3.46
CA LEU A 12 0.89 4.19 -3.35
C LEU A 12 2.38 4.23 -3.70
N PHE A 13 2.75 4.93 -4.78
CA PHE A 13 4.16 5.06 -5.16
C PHE A 13 4.99 5.77 -4.10
N ARG A 14 4.43 6.82 -3.49
CA ARG A 14 5.16 7.61 -2.49
C ARG A 14 5.33 6.89 -1.15
N ASN A 15 4.38 6.03 -0.80
CA ASN A 15 4.33 5.46 0.54
C ASN A 15 4.73 4.00 0.60
N GLN A 16 4.62 3.24 -0.50
CA GLN A 16 5.10 1.87 -0.56
C GLN A 16 6.45 1.82 -1.25
N LEU A 17 7.50 1.89 -0.44
CA LEU A 17 8.85 1.97 -0.95
C LEU A 17 9.42 0.59 -1.27
N SER A 18 10.41 0.58 -2.16
CA SER A 18 11.16 -0.62 -2.47
C SER A 18 11.98 -1.06 -1.25
N PRO A 19 12.52 -2.30 -1.24
CA PRO A 19 13.40 -2.75 -0.17
C PRO A 19 14.63 -1.85 0.04
N ARG A 20 14.98 -1.03 -0.96
CA ARG A 20 16.10 -0.08 -0.86
C ARG A 20 15.71 1.24 -0.22
N GLY A 21 14.44 1.41 0.19
CA GLY A 21 13.96 2.61 0.84
C GLY A 21 13.62 3.77 -0.09
N ARG A 22 13.48 3.53 -1.38
CA ARG A 22 13.10 4.53 -2.37
C ARG A 22 11.85 4.11 -3.13
N GLU A 23 11.23 5.06 -3.83
CA GLU A 23 10.08 4.76 -4.68
C GLU A 23 10.46 3.74 -5.75
N TYR A 24 9.51 2.86 -6.08
CA TYR A 24 9.67 1.99 -7.24
C TYR A 24 9.72 2.82 -8.51
N THR A 25 10.56 2.44 -9.45
CA THR A 25 10.56 3.05 -10.77
C THR A 25 9.40 2.50 -11.58
N TYR A 26 8.94 3.26 -12.57
CA TYR A 26 7.88 2.77 -13.46
C TYR A 26 8.31 1.49 -14.19
N ARG A 27 9.60 1.38 -14.52
CA ARG A 27 10.13 0.20 -15.17
C ARG A 27 10.05 -1.04 -14.26
N GLU A 28 10.37 -0.87 -12.97
CA GLU A 28 10.28 -1.97 -12.00
C GLU A 28 8.84 -2.45 -11.84
N VAL A 29 7.89 -1.53 -11.72
CA VAL A 29 6.48 -1.89 -11.57
C VAL A 29 5.96 -2.54 -12.86
N ALA A 30 6.27 -1.95 -14.00
CA ALA A 30 5.84 -2.48 -15.29
C ALA A 30 6.35 -3.91 -15.51
N ALA A 31 7.61 -4.18 -15.19
CA ALA A 31 8.18 -5.51 -15.31
C ALA A 31 7.50 -6.51 -14.39
N ALA A 32 7.17 -6.10 -13.16
CA ALA A 32 6.55 -6.98 -12.18
C ALA A 32 5.10 -7.34 -12.52
N VAL A 33 4.34 -6.42 -13.14
CA VAL A 33 2.92 -6.64 -13.42
C VAL A 33 2.66 -7.17 -14.82
N THR A 34 3.59 -6.99 -15.75
CA THR A 34 3.41 -7.44 -17.14
C THR A 34 3.49 -8.97 -17.20
N GLY A 35 2.53 -9.56 -17.88
CA GLY A 35 2.54 -10.99 -18.18
C GLY A 35 1.85 -11.90 -17.17
N GLN A 36 1.40 -11.40 -16.04
CA GLN A 36 0.75 -12.25 -15.05
C GLN A 36 -0.64 -12.74 -15.51
N ASP A 37 -1.37 -11.90 -16.25
CA ASP A 37 -2.70 -12.23 -16.76
C ASP A 37 -2.84 -11.85 -18.25
N GLY A 38 -1.73 -11.78 -18.98
CA GLY A 38 -1.75 -11.25 -20.34
C GLY A 38 -1.90 -9.74 -20.39
N THR A 39 -1.94 -9.08 -19.24
CA THR A 39 -2.01 -7.63 -19.14
C THR A 39 -0.64 -7.03 -19.42
N THR A 40 -0.60 -6.00 -20.26
CA THR A 40 0.64 -5.33 -20.60
C THR A 40 0.67 -3.93 -20.01
N PHE A 41 1.73 -3.64 -19.27
CA PHE A 41 2.01 -2.30 -18.75
C PHE A 41 3.31 -1.80 -19.33
N SER A 42 3.30 -0.55 -19.79
CA SER A 42 4.54 0.14 -20.15
C SER A 42 4.87 1.15 -19.04
N PRO A 43 6.16 1.49 -18.87
CA PRO A 43 6.51 2.56 -17.92
C PRO A 43 5.82 3.88 -18.25
N ALA A 44 5.66 4.19 -19.53
CA ALA A 44 4.97 5.41 -19.97
C ALA A 44 3.49 5.39 -19.54
N TYR A 45 2.82 4.25 -19.64
CA TYR A 45 1.44 4.13 -19.25
C TYR A 45 1.26 4.34 -17.74
N LEU A 46 2.16 3.78 -16.93
CA LEU A 46 2.15 4.00 -15.49
C LEU A 46 2.31 5.48 -15.15
N TRP A 47 3.23 6.17 -15.83
CA TRP A 47 3.40 7.60 -15.65
C TRP A 47 2.12 8.36 -16.00
N GLN A 48 1.47 7.98 -17.11
CA GLN A 48 0.22 8.62 -17.53
C GLN A 48 -0.90 8.41 -16.51
N LEU A 49 -1.00 7.23 -15.92
CA LEU A 49 -2.00 6.97 -14.88
C LEU A 49 -1.69 7.75 -13.60
N ARG A 50 -0.42 7.80 -13.20
CA ARG A 50 -0.02 8.49 -11.97
C ARG A 50 -0.19 10.00 -12.07
N THR A 51 0.03 10.57 -13.25
CA THR A 51 -0.06 12.02 -13.46
C THR A 51 -1.46 12.49 -13.85
N GLY A 52 -2.36 11.57 -14.18
CA GLY A 52 -3.71 11.91 -14.63
C GLY A 52 -3.82 12.14 -16.13
N ALA A 53 -2.74 11.95 -16.88
CA ALA A 53 -2.78 12.06 -18.35
C ALA A 53 -3.73 11.02 -18.95
N LYS A 54 -3.87 9.87 -18.29
CA LYS A 54 -4.90 8.88 -18.58
C LYS A 54 -5.62 8.52 -17.29
N ASP A 55 -6.93 8.38 -17.35
CA ASP A 55 -7.76 8.19 -16.15
C ASP A 55 -8.75 7.02 -16.26
N ASN A 56 -8.64 6.23 -17.31
CA ASN A 56 -9.58 5.13 -17.55
C ASN A 56 -8.89 3.79 -17.81
N PRO A 57 -8.10 3.29 -16.86
CA PRO A 57 -7.50 1.96 -17.01
C PRO A 57 -8.57 0.88 -16.98
N THR A 58 -8.26 -0.28 -17.56
CA THR A 58 -9.16 -1.43 -17.47
C THR A 58 -9.12 -2.01 -16.06
N MET A 59 -10.15 -2.80 -15.72
CA MET A 59 -10.18 -3.49 -14.44
C MET A 59 -8.95 -4.40 -14.26
N ARG A 60 -8.49 -5.04 -15.34
CA ARG A 60 -7.28 -5.89 -15.28
C ARG A 60 -6.05 -5.10 -14.89
N HIS A 61 -5.90 -3.88 -15.40
CA HIS A 61 -4.80 -3.00 -15.04
C HIS A 61 -4.86 -2.65 -13.56
N LEU A 62 -6.04 -2.30 -13.06
CA LEU A 62 -6.21 -1.96 -11.64
C LEU A 62 -5.95 -3.17 -10.74
N GLU A 63 -6.42 -4.34 -11.13
CA GLU A 63 -6.17 -5.58 -10.38
C GLU A 63 -4.69 -5.92 -10.31
N ALA A 64 -3.96 -5.72 -11.42
CA ALA A 64 -2.53 -5.97 -11.46
C ALA A 64 -1.76 -5.01 -10.54
N LEU A 65 -2.11 -3.73 -10.57
CA LEU A 65 -1.52 -2.74 -9.66
C LEU A 65 -1.85 -3.04 -8.20
N ALA A 66 -3.11 -3.38 -7.92
CA ALA A 66 -3.54 -3.73 -6.57
C ALA A 66 -2.73 -4.91 -6.03
N ARG A 67 -2.53 -5.92 -6.87
CA ARG A 67 -1.75 -7.10 -6.51
C ARG A 67 -0.30 -6.74 -6.23
N PHE A 68 0.29 -5.89 -7.05
CA PHE A 68 1.67 -5.44 -6.85
C PHE A 68 1.83 -4.67 -5.53
N PHE A 69 0.95 -3.71 -5.27
CA PHE A 69 1.01 -2.89 -4.06
C PHE A 69 0.31 -3.53 -2.86
N GLN A 70 -0.25 -4.74 -3.03
CA GLN A 70 -0.90 -5.51 -1.96
C GLN A 70 -2.06 -4.75 -1.30
N VAL A 71 -2.88 -4.12 -2.13
CA VAL A 71 -4.12 -3.47 -1.70
C VAL A 71 -5.30 -4.12 -2.41
N SER A 72 -6.52 -3.93 -1.90
CA SER A 72 -7.72 -4.37 -2.59
C SER A 72 -7.93 -3.53 -3.85
N PRO A 73 -8.41 -4.12 -4.96
CA PRO A 73 -8.77 -3.33 -6.15
C PRO A 73 -9.74 -2.19 -5.85
N SER A 74 -10.61 -2.35 -4.85
CA SER A 74 -11.54 -1.29 -4.45
C SER A 74 -10.84 -0.03 -3.95
N TYR A 75 -9.57 -0.12 -3.56
CA TYR A 75 -8.78 1.04 -3.15
C TYR A 75 -8.81 2.15 -4.20
N PHE A 76 -8.84 1.80 -5.48
CA PHE A 76 -8.74 2.79 -6.56
C PHE A 76 -10.06 3.52 -6.82
N PHE A 77 -11.19 3.01 -6.36
CA PHE A 77 -12.49 3.61 -6.66
C PHE A 77 -13.46 3.65 -5.47
N ASP A 78 -13.06 3.19 -4.31
CA ASP A 78 -13.90 3.24 -3.12
C ASP A 78 -13.75 4.61 -2.45
N GLU A 79 -14.83 5.38 -2.43
CA GLU A 79 -14.82 6.72 -1.86
C GLU A 79 -14.56 6.73 -0.35
N GLU A 80 -14.93 5.67 0.34
CA GLU A 80 -14.69 5.55 1.78
C GLU A 80 -13.21 5.46 2.11
N LEU A 81 -12.38 5.12 1.12
CA LEU A 81 -10.94 4.98 1.30
C LEU A 81 -10.16 6.23 0.86
N THR A 82 -10.85 7.33 0.55
CA THR A 82 -10.20 8.55 0.03
C THR A 82 -9.38 9.30 1.07
N ASP A 83 -9.72 9.17 2.34
CA ASP A 83 -9.07 9.89 3.43
C ASP A 83 -8.20 8.96 4.28
N PHE A 84 -7.37 8.16 3.61
CA PHE A 84 -6.43 7.32 4.34
C PHE A 84 -5.42 8.19 5.09
N PRO A 85 -5.37 8.09 6.42
CA PRO A 85 -4.24 8.68 7.13
C PRO A 85 -2.94 7.98 6.69
N GLU A 86 -1.83 8.69 6.72
CA GLU A 86 -0.52 8.11 6.39
C GLU A 86 -0.25 6.80 7.13
N THR A 87 -0.79 6.69 8.34
CA THR A 87 -0.65 5.49 9.17
C THR A 87 -1.21 4.24 8.48
N ASP A 88 -2.37 4.38 7.81
CA ASP A 88 -2.97 3.23 7.12
C ASP A 88 -2.14 2.79 5.93
N VAL A 89 -1.53 3.73 5.23
CA VAL A 89 -0.64 3.42 4.12
C VAL A 89 0.63 2.73 4.61
N ARG A 90 1.14 3.13 5.77
CA ARG A 90 2.29 2.45 6.40
C ARG A 90 1.93 1.01 6.76
N LEU A 91 0.71 0.77 7.22
CA LEU A 91 0.23 -0.59 7.49
C LEU A 91 0.15 -1.42 6.20
N LEU A 92 -0.31 -0.81 5.10
CA LEU A 92 -0.35 -1.48 3.81
C LEU A 92 1.07 -1.82 3.33
N ALA A 93 2.01 -0.90 3.50
CA ALA A 93 3.41 -1.16 3.16
C ALA A 93 4.01 -2.25 4.03
N ALA A 94 3.68 -2.25 5.32
CA ALA A 94 4.13 -3.27 6.26
C ALA A 94 3.59 -4.66 5.91
N SER A 95 2.46 -4.75 5.22
CA SER A 95 1.87 -6.02 4.83
C SER A 95 2.73 -6.83 3.86
N ARG A 96 3.79 -6.24 3.31
CA ARG A 96 4.76 -6.98 2.51
C ARG A 96 5.61 -7.95 3.33
N SER A 97 5.70 -7.70 4.63
CA SER A 97 6.29 -8.67 5.55
C SER A 97 5.26 -9.73 5.88
N GLU A 98 5.59 -10.98 5.65
CA GLU A 98 4.71 -12.09 5.98
C GLU A 98 4.35 -12.08 7.47
N THR A 99 5.34 -11.81 8.32
CA THR A 99 5.13 -11.76 9.76
C THR A 99 4.18 -10.64 10.15
N LEU A 100 4.36 -9.43 9.58
CA LEU A 100 3.47 -8.32 9.89
C LEU A 100 2.05 -8.58 9.38
N HIS A 101 1.93 -9.21 8.21
CA HIS A 101 0.62 -9.58 7.68
C HIS A 101 -0.10 -10.56 8.61
N GLN A 102 0.60 -11.60 9.06
CA GLN A 102 0.05 -12.58 10.00
C GLN A 102 -0.34 -11.93 11.33
N MET A 103 0.47 -10.98 11.81
CA MET A 103 0.14 -10.25 13.02
C MET A 103 -1.15 -9.44 12.85
N ALA A 104 -1.28 -8.74 11.73
CA ALA A 104 -2.48 -7.94 11.45
C ALA A 104 -3.73 -8.82 11.45
N VAL A 105 -3.68 -9.96 10.77
CA VAL A 105 -4.80 -10.90 10.70
C VAL A 105 -5.12 -11.47 12.08
N THR A 106 -4.08 -11.81 12.84
CA THR A 106 -4.24 -12.39 14.18
C THR A 106 -4.86 -11.40 15.16
N LEU A 107 -4.57 -10.12 14.99
CA LEU A 107 -5.10 -9.07 15.87
C LEU A 107 -6.57 -8.75 15.60
N LEU A 108 -7.09 -9.14 14.44
CA LEU A 108 -8.50 -8.89 14.11
C LEU A 108 -9.42 -9.62 15.07
N GLY A 109 -10.43 -8.91 15.55
CA GLY A 109 -11.42 -9.48 16.48
C GLY A 109 -11.04 -9.43 17.94
N LEU A 110 -9.82 -9.00 18.28
CA LEU A 110 -9.44 -8.83 19.69
C LEU A 110 -10.13 -7.61 20.28
N SER A 111 -10.39 -7.67 21.61
CA SER A 111 -10.95 -6.53 22.33
C SER A 111 -9.95 -5.37 22.37
N ASP A 112 -10.47 -4.16 22.62
CA ASP A 112 -9.62 -2.98 22.78
C ASP A 112 -8.64 -3.13 23.93
N GLU A 113 -9.06 -3.80 25.00
CA GLU A 113 -8.18 -4.07 26.13
C GLU A 113 -6.99 -4.94 25.72
N SER A 114 -7.25 -5.99 24.94
CA SER A 114 -6.18 -6.87 24.45
C SER A 114 -5.28 -6.14 23.47
N LEU A 115 -5.85 -5.32 22.58
CA LEU A 115 -5.06 -4.54 21.64
C LEU A 115 -4.15 -3.54 22.35
N ASN A 116 -4.65 -2.91 23.43
CA ASN A 116 -3.84 -1.99 24.23
C ASN A 116 -2.68 -2.70 24.93
N ALA A 117 -2.90 -3.92 25.42
CA ALA A 117 -1.83 -4.70 26.02
C ALA A 117 -0.72 -5.01 25.01
N ILE A 118 -1.10 -5.36 23.77
CA ILE A 118 -0.15 -5.63 22.70
C ILE A 118 0.60 -4.35 22.30
N LEU A 119 -0.11 -3.23 22.25
CA LEU A 119 0.49 -1.94 21.94
C LEU A 119 1.55 -1.56 23.00
N ASN A 120 1.25 -1.76 24.28
CA ASN A 120 2.19 -1.49 25.35
C ASN A 120 3.45 -2.35 25.21
N LEU A 121 3.29 -3.63 24.87
CA LEU A 121 4.42 -4.52 24.64
C LEU A 121 5.26 -4.04 23.46
N ALA A 122 4.61 -3.68 22.37
CA ALA A 122 5.30 -3.18 21.18
C ALA A 122 6.11 -1.91 21.48
N CYS A 123 5.55 -0.99 22.28
CA CYS A 123 6.25 0.23 22.67
C CYS A 123 7.50 -0.07 23.51
N ARG A 124 7.40 -1.07 24.41
CA ARG A 124 8.56 -1.49 25.20
C ARG A 124 9.65 -2.08 24.32
N LEU A 125 9.26 -2.88 23.34
CA LEU A 125 10.21 -3.46 22.39
C LEU A 125 10.91 -2.38 21.58
N ARG A 126 10.18 -1.34 21.17
CA ARG A 126 10.76 -0.22 20.45
C ARG A 126 11.85 0.47 21.26
N LYS A 127 11.62 0.68 22.56
CA LYS A 127 12.61 1.27 23.46
C LYS A 127 13.86 0.39 23.57
N LEU A 128 13.66 -0.93 23.68
CA LEU A 128 14.77 -1.87 23.78
C LEU A 128 15.62 -1.88 22.51
N GLU A 129 15.00 -1.68 21.36
CA GLU A 129 15.71 -1.64 20.08
C GLU A 129 16.21 -0.25 19.73
N GLY A 130 15.98 0.75 20.58
CA GLY A 130 16.43 2.10 20.34
C GLY A 130 15.64 2.88 19.31
N LEU A 131 14.42 2.43 19.01
CA LEU A 131 13.56 3.10 18.03
C LEU A 131 12.76 4.24 18.67
N PRO A 132 12.48 5.33 17.91
CA PRO A 132 11.67 6.42 18.44
C PRO A 132 10.23 5.99 18.69
N SER A 133 9.54 6.70 19.59
CA SER A 133 8.13 6.44 19.84
C SER A 133 7.32 6.77 18.60
N PRO A 134 6.34 5.92 18.24
CA PRO A 134 5.44 6.25 17.15
C PRO A 134 4.46 7.33 17.62
N ASP A 135 4.38 8.41 16.89
CA ASP A 135 3.41 9.49 17.13
C ASP A 135 2.27 9.39 16.14
#